data_cda8732b1cdb4e26a9066c36e6f03e5c
#
_entry.id   cda8732b1cdb4e26a9066c36e6f03e5c
#
_cell.length_a   1.000
_cell.length_b   1.000
_cell.length_c   1.000
_cell.angle_alpha   90.00
_cell.angle_beta   90.00
_cell.angle_gamma   90.00
#
_symmetry.space_group_name_H-M   'P 1'
#
loop_
_entity.id
_entity.type
_entity.pdbx_description
1 polymer ?
#
loop_
_entity_poly.entity_id
_entity_poly.type
_entity_poly.pdbx_seq_one_letter_code
_entity_poly.pdbx_strand_id
1 'polypeptide(L)'
;LVCYCAGYYRPMSAGALDLPELLQHQRINVTGALQVLAAVVPALLQAASAGRTPHLSLVASVAGWRGLPQSLAYGPTKAALINLAENLFLDLRPQGVGVSLVNPGFVDTPLTAQNQFSMPALVTPEQAALAIVRGWERGQFELHFPKRFTGVLKLMRCLPYRWYFPLVHRFTGL
;
A
#
# COMPACT_ATOMS: atom_id res chain seq x y z
N LEU A 1 -7.31 4.45 16.96
CA LEU A 1 -6.65 4.28 15.67
C LEU A 1 -5.73 3.06 15.71
N VAL A 2 -5.84 2.19 14.72
CA VAL A 2 -4.88 1.11 14.42
C VAL A 2 -4.32 1.36 13.04
N CYS A 3 -2.99 1.37 12.90
CA CYS A 3 -2.30 1.51 11.62
C CYS A 3 -1.37 0.31 11.40
N TYR A 4 -1.68 -0.53 10.41
CA TYR A 4 -0.79 -1.60 9.99
C TYR A 4 0.22 -1.05 8.99
N CYS A 5 1.46 -0.87 9.45
CA CYS A 5 2.56 -0.30 8.67
C CYS A 5 3.71 -1.29 8.42
N ALA A 6 3.63 -2.51 8.98
CA ALA A 6 4.66 -3.51 8.76
C ALA A 6 4.76 -3.87 7.27
N GLY A 7 5.99 -4.05 6.80
CA GLY A 7 6.23 -4.39 5.40
C GLY A 7 7.64 -4.87 5.16
N TYR A 8 7.76 -5.78 4.22
CA TYR A 8 9.01 -6.34 3.75
C TYR A 8 9.12 -6.15 2.24
N TYR A 9 10.31 -5.82 1.77
CA TYR A 9 10.58 -5.57 0.36
C TYR A 9 11.98 -6.03 -0.02
N ARG A 10 12.06 -6.74 -1.13
CA ARG A 10 13.27 -7.00 -1.91
C ARG A 10 12.93 -6.93 -3.38
N PRO A 11 13.75 -6.28 -4.22
CA PRO A 11 13.56 -6.30 -5.67
C PRO A 11 13.66 -7.74 -6.19
N MET A 12 12.73 -8.13 -7.06
CA MET A 12 12.74 -9.45 -7.69
C MET A 12 12.16 -9.39 -9.09
N SER A 13 12.87 -9.97 -10.05
CA SER A 13 12.40 -10.17 -11.42
C SER A 13 12.12 -11.66 -11.71
N ALA A 14 11.37 -11.93 -12.77
CA ALA A 14 11.04 -13.31 -13.17
C ALA A 14 12.28 -14.15 -13.55
N GLY A 15 13.35 -13.49 -14.05
CA GLY A 15 14.59 -14.18 -14.38
C GLY A 15 15.44 -14.62 -13.17
N ALA A 16 15.13 -14.10 -11.97
CA ALA A 16 15.81 -14.43 -10.71
C ALA A 16 14.79 -14.75 -9.62
N LEU A 17 13.88 -15.68 -9.92
CA LEU A 17 12.79 -16.06 -9.03
C LEU A 17 13.33 -16.90 -7.87
N ASP A 18 13.02 -16.45 -6.63
CA ASP A 18 13.37 -17.13 -5.38
C ASP A 18 12.08 -17.40 -4.59
N LEU A 19 11.67 -18.66 -4.50
CA LEU A 19 10.43 -19.05 -3.83
C LEU A 19 10.46 -18.78 -2.32
N PRO A 20 11.52 -19.10 -1.56
CA PRO A 20 11.64 -18.69 -0.17
C PRO A 20 11.41 -17.19 0.04
N GLU A 21 11.98 -16.36 -0.80
CA GLU A 21 11.85 -14.91 -0.76
C GLU A 21 10.42 -14.44 -1.08
N LEU A 22 9.75 -15.05 -2.08
CA LEU A 22 8.33 -14.82 -2.38
C LEU A 22 7.44 -15.13 -1.18
N LEU A 23 7.67 -16.28 -0.53
CA LEU A 23 6.91 -16.70 0.64
C LEU A 23 7.17 -15.78 1.85
N GLN A 24 8.38 -15.24 2.00
CA GLN A 24 8.70 -14.27 3.03
C GLN A 24 7.90 -12.98 2.85
N HIS A 25 7.78 -12.46 1.61
CA HIS A 25 6.92 -11.31 1.31
C HIS A 25 5.45 -11.60 1.67
N GLN A 26 4.92 -12.78 1.31
CA GLN A 26 3.55 -13.15 1.66
C GLN A 26 3.36 -13.25 3.17
N ARG A 27 4.29 -13.88 3.86
CA ARG A 27 4.23 -14.05 5.32
C ARG A 27 4.17 -12.71 6.05
N ILE A 28 5.06 -11.79 5.71
CA ILE A 28 5.14 -10.50 6.41
C ILE A 28 4.03 -9.57 5.96
N ASN A 29 3.89 -9.35 4.65
CA ASN A 29 3.02 -8.29 4.15
C ASN A 29 1.53 -8.66 4.19
N VAL A 30 1.19 -9.93 3.95
CA VAL A 30 -0.22 -10.36 3.85
C VAL A 30 -0.65 -11.12 5.10
N THR A 31 0.02 -12.24 5.43
CA THR A 31 -0.37 -13.05 6.59
C THR A 31 -0.29 -12.26 7.88
N GLY A 32 0.77 -11.46 8.07
CA GLY A 32 0.90 -10.56 9.22
C GLY A 32 -0.25 -9.56 9.32
N ALA A 33 -0.69 -8.98 8.19
CA ALA A 33 -1.87 -8.10 8.18
C ALA A 33 -3.13 -8.85 8.61
N LEU A 34 -3.37 -10.05 8.07
CA LEU A 34 -4.55 -10.86 8.43
C LEU A 34 -4.58 -11.22 9.90
N GLN A 35 -3.42 -11.57 10.49
CA GLN A 35 -3.31 -11.86 11.92
C GLN A 35 -3.64 -10.64 12.78
N VAL A 36 -3.12 -9.47 12.42
CA VAL A 36 -3.45 -8.21 13.11
C VAL A 36 -4.94 -7.90 12.97
N LEU A 37 -5.51 -8.02 11.78
CA LEU A 37 -6.93 -7.76 11.56
C LEU A 37 -7.82 -8.70 12.38
N ALA A 38 -7.52 -9.99 12.44
CA ALA A 38 -8.25 -10.96 13.24
C ALA A 38 -8.28 -10.58 14.74
N ALA A 39 -7.18 -10.00 15.22
CA ALA A 39 -7.09 -9.55 16.61
C ALA A 39 -7.78 -8.21 16.88
N VAL A 40 -7.71 -7.24 15.95
CA VAL A 40 -8.15 -5.87 16.23
C VAL A 40 -9.57 -5.56 15.78
N VAL A 41 -10.08 -6.20 14.72
CA VAL A 41 -11.43 -5.89 14.19
C VAL A 41 -12.54 -6.07 15.24
N PRO A 42 -12.57 -7.17 16.04
CA PRO A 42 -13.58 -7.30 17.08
C PRO A 42 -13.56 -6.15 18.10
N ALA A 43 -12.36 -5.70 18.50
CA ALA A 43 -12.22 -4.59 19.44
C ALA A 43 -12.62 -3.25 18.83
N LEU A 44 -12.37 -3.04 17.52
CA LEU A 44 -12.84 -1.84 16.82
C LEU A 44 -14.37 -1.80 16.73
N LEU A 45 -15.01 -2.92 16.40
CA LEU A 45 -16.46 -3.02 16.37
C LEU A 45 -17.10 -2.78 17.75
N GLN A 46 -16.53 -3.35 18.80
CA GLN A 46 -16.94 -3.07 20.18
C GLN A 46 -16.76 -1.59 20.55
N ALA A 47 -15.68 -0.97 20.09
CA ALA A 47 -15.46 0.45 20.31
C ALA A 47 -16.52 1.32 19.62
N ALA A 48 -16.87 0.97 18.37
CA ALA A 48 -17.90 1.68 17.62
C ALA A 48 -19.29 1.53 18.26
N SER A 49 -19.67 0.33 18.69
CA SER A 49 -20.94 0.09 19.38
C SER A 49 -21.04 0.82 20.73
N ALA A 50 -19.90 1.14 21.35
CA ALA A 50 -19.82 1.97 22.55
C ALA A 50 -19.79 3.49 22.27
N GLY A 51 -20.12 3.92 21.04
CA GLY A 51 -20.20 5.34 20.64
C GLY A 51 -18.85 6.01 20.41
N ARG A 52 -17.74 5.25 20.36
CA ARG A 52 -16.42 5.77 20.00
C ARG A 52 -16.26 5.82 18.47
N THR A 53 -15.25 6.52 17.99
CA THR A 53 -14.91 6.64 16.56
C THR A 53 -13.61 5.90 16.23
N PRO A 54 -13.60 4.56 16.23
CA PRO A 54 -12.42 3.79 15.90
C PRO A 54 -12.03 3.95 14.43
N HIS A 55 -10.74 3.81 14.15
CA HIS A 55 -10.22 3.91 12.80
C HIS A 55 -9.14 2.86 12.54
N LEU A 56 -9.21 2.21 11.39
CA LEU A 56 -8.25 1.23 10.87
C LEU A 56 -7.56 1.79 9.63
N SER A 57 -6.24 1.70 9.55
CA SER A 57 -5.47 2.13 8.39
C SER A 57 -4.51 1.03 7.94
N LEU A 58 -4.49 0.71 6.65
CA LEU A 58 -3.54 -0.24 6.06
C LEU A 58 -2.55 0.49 5.16
N VAL A 59 -1.26 0.23 5.35
CA VAL A 59 -0.20 0.81 4.49
C VAL A 59 0.18 -0.17 3.40
N ALA A 60 -0.34 0.07 2.19
CA ALA A 60 0.01 -0.65 0.97
C ALA A 60 1.17 0.05 0.21
N SER A 61 1.02 0.32 -1.07
CA SER A 61 1.98 1.04 -1.93
C SER A 61 1.37 1.29 -3.31
N VAL A 62 1.84 2.30 -4.02
CA VAL A 62 1.57 2.47 -5.45
C VAL A 62 2.00 1.26 -6.29
N ALA A 63 2.97 0.47 -5.81
CA ALA A 63 3.39 -0.79 -6.44
C ALA A 63 2.30 -1.88 -6.46
N GLY A 64 1.26 -1.75 -5.62
CA GLY A 64 0.09 -2.62 -5.63
C GLY A 64 -0.98 -2.23 -6.66
N TRP A 65 -0.88 -1.08 -7.31
CA TRP A 65 -1.90 -0.63 -8.26
C TRP A 65 -1.86 -1.38 -9.60
N ARG A 66 -0.66 -1.67 -10.10
CA ARG A 66 -0.41 -2.46 -11.32
C ARG A 66 1.00 -3.03 -11.30
N GLY A 67 1.25 -4.04 -12.16
CA GLY A 67 2.56 -4.66 -12.31
C GLY A 67 3.64 -3.65 -12.70
N LEU A 68 4.73 -3.67 -11.96
CA LEU A 68 5.94 -2.87 -12.19
C LEU A 68 7.16 -3.79 -12.30
N PRO A 69 8.21 -3.41 -13.03
CA PRO A 69 9.46 -4.16 -13.05
C PRO A 69 10.03 -4.35 -11.64
N GLN A 70 10.75 -5.44 -11.43
CA GLN A 70 11.38 -5.81 -10.15
C GLN A 70 10.43 -5.89 -8.94
N SER A 71 9.12 -5.90 -9.19
CA SER A 71 8.09 -5.92 -8.15
C SER A 71 7.36 -7.27 -8.03
N LEU A 72 7.96 -8.35 -8.56
CA LEU A 72 7.32 -9.66 -8.67
C LEU A 72 6.84 -10.21 -7.31
N ALA A 73 7.66 -10.08 -6.27
CA ALA A 73 7.29 -10.50 -4.92
C ALA A 73 6.46 -9.46 -4.16
N TYR A 74 6.84 -8.20 -4.26
CA TYR A 74 6.26 -7.11 -3.47
C TYR A 74 4.90 -6.63 -3.98
N GLY A 75 4.81 -6.34 -5.28
CA GLY A 75 3.59 -5.78 -5.90
C GLY A 75 2.33 -6.58 -5.59
N PRO A 76 2.31 -7.91 -5.80
CA PRO A 76 1.15 -8.74 -5.48
C PRO A 76 0.72 -8.67 -4.01
N THR A 77 1.68 -8.57 -3.06
CA THR A 77 1.34 -8.44 -1.64
C THR A 77 0.69 -7.09 -1.32
N LYS A 78 1.12 -6.03 -1.99
CA LYS A 78 0.52 -4.70 -1.81
C LYS A 78 -0.82 -4.59 -2.53
N ALA A 79 -1.02 -5.27 -3.66
CA ALA A 79 -2.32 -5.41 -4.31
C ALA A 79 -3.33 -6.15 -3.41
N ALA A 80 -2.90 -7.20 -2.72
CA ALA A 80 -3.71 -7.89 -1.74
C ALA A 80 -4.17 -6.97 -0.60
N LEU A 81 -3.27 -6.13 -0.06
CA LEU A 81 -3.63 -5.15 0.98
C LEU A 81 -4.60 -4.08 0.47
N ILE A 82 -4.49 -3.66 -0.79
CA ILE A 82 -5.42 -2.70 -1.40
C ILE A 82 -6.82 -3.31 -1.45
N ASN A 83 -6.95 -4.51 -2.02
CA ASN A 83 -8.25 -5.19 -2.11
C ASN A 83 -8.83 -5.47 -0.72
N LEU A 84 -8.00 -5.90 0.23
CA LEU A 84 -8.41 -6.13 1.61
C LEU A 84 -8.96 -4.86 2.26
N ALA A 85 -8.30 -3.71 2.07
CA ALA A 85 -8.77 -2.43 2.60
C ALA A 85 -10.11 -2.00 1.99
N GLU A 86 -10.33 -2.24 0.69
CA GLU A 86 -11.59 -1.97 0.01
C GLU A 86 -12.73 -2.79 0.61
N ASN A 87 -12.52 -4.10 0.83
CA ASN A 87 -13.50 -4.97 1.48
C ASN A 87 -13.78 -4.52 2.93
N LEU A 88 -12.74 -4.25 3.70
CA LEU A 88 -12.89 -3.77 5.07
C LEU A 88 -13.64 -2.43 5.14
N PHE A 89 -13.45 -1.55 4.18
CA PHE A 89 -14.21 -0.30 4.11
C PHE A 89 -15.70 -0.55 3.89
N LEU A 90 -16.05 -1.46 2.97
CA LEU A 90 -17.44 -1.81 2.69
C LEU A 90 -18.14 -2.45 3.91
N ASP A 91 -17.42 -3.33 4.61
CA ASP A 91 -17.98 -4.09 5.73
C ASP A 91 -18.03 -3.29 7.03
N LEU A 92 -17.01 -2.49 7.33
CA LEU A 92 -16.84 -1.84 8.63
C LEU A 92 -17.40 -0.43 8.70
N ARG A 93 -17.44 0.30 7.57
CA ARG A 93 -17.95 1.67 7.55
C ARG A 93 -19.40 1.79 8.00
N PRO A 94 -20.33 0.92 7.57
CA PRO A 94 -21.71 0.93 8.05
C PRO A 94 -21.83 0.65 9.55
N GLN A 95 -20.82 0.03 10.15
CA GLN A 95 -20.74 -0.30 11.57
C GLN A 95 -20.01 0.76 12.42
N GLY A 96 -19.75 1.93 11.85
CA GLY A 96 -19.16 3.06 12.57
C GLY A 96 -17.63 3.00 12.72
N VAL A 97 -16.94 2.08 12.02
CA VAL A 97 -15.47 2.01 12.01
C VAL A 97 -14.95 2.71 10.77
N GLY A 98 -14.10 3.72 10.95
CA GLY A 98 -13.37 4.36 9.86
C GLY A 98 -12.31 3.42 9.28
N VAL A 99 -12.16 3.43 7.96
CA VAL A 99 -11.11 2.65 7.27
C VAL A 99 -10.39 3.54 6.27
N SER A 100 -9.07 3.46 6.24
CA SER A 100 -8.25 4.12 5.22
C SER A 100 -7.14 3.22 4.69
N LEU A 101 -6.79 3.47 3.44
CA LEU A 101 -5.73 2.83 2.67
C LEU A 101 -4.65 3.86 2.38
N VAL A 102 -3.41 3.57 2.74
CA VAL A 102 -2.26 4.42 2.43
C VAL A 102 -1.46 3.80 1.29
N ASN A 103 -1.31 4.51 0.18
CA ASN A 103 -0.52 4.12 -0.98
C ASN A 103 0.63 5.10 -1.20
N PRO A 104 1.75 4.96 -0.46
CA PRO A 104 2.92 5.80 -0.68
C PRO A 104 3.55 5.54 -2.04
N GLY A 105 4.13 6.59 -2.63
CA GLY A 105 5.20 6.46 -3.60
C GLY A 105 6.53 6.13 -2.91
N PHE A 106 7.60 6.80 -3.32
CA PHE A 106 8.91 6.60 -2.68
C PHE A 106 9.05 7.49 -1.44
N VAL A 107 9.33 6.84 -0.31
CA VAL A 107 9.65 7.48 0.97
C VAL A 107 11.07 7.10 1.35
N ASP A 108 11.88 8.06 1.76
CA ASP A 108 13.27 7.85 2.17
C ASP A 108 13.32 7.05 3.49
N THR A 109 13.56 5.76 3.36
CA THR A 109 13.59 4.80 4.48
C THR A 109 14.61 3.71 4.20
N PRO A 110 15.05 2.94 5.21
CA PRO A 110 15.89 1.77 4.99
C PRO A 110 15.30 0.75 3.99
N LEU A 111 13.98 0.69 3.88
CA LEU A 111 13.28 -0.18 2.93
C LEU A 111 13.57 0.23 1.48
N THR A 112 13.54 1.52 1.18
CA THR A 112 13.77 2.07 -0.16
C THR A 112 15.24 2.29 -0.50
N ALA A 113 16.11 2.34 0.50
CA ALA A 113 17.56 2.43 0.32
C ALA A 113 18.17 1.26 -0.49
N GLN A 114 17.44 0.14 -0.60
CA GLN A 114 17.83 -1.03 -1.40
C GLN A 114 17.65 -0.81 -2.92
N ASN A 115 16.91 0.21 -3.32
CA ASN A 115 16.65 0.47 -4.74
C ASN A 115 17.90 0.96 -5.45
N GLN A 116 18.20 0.34 -6.59
CA GLN A 116 19.33 0.71 -7.47
C GLN A 116 18.90 1.56 -8.68
N PHE A 117 17.67 2.07 -8.64
CA PHE A 117 17.10 2.91 -9.69
C PHE A 117 16.69 4.28 -9.15
N SER A 118 16.53 5.24 -10.06
CA SER A 118 16.05 6.57 -9.69
C SER A 118 14.66 6.51 -9.09
N MET A 119 14.47 7.12 -7.92
CA MET A 119 13.20 7.22 -7.22
C MET A 119 12.60 8.62 -7.43
N PRO A 120 11.73 8.81 -8.44
CA PRO A 120 11.16 10.11 -8.72
C PRO A 120 10.27 10.58 -7.56
N ALA A 121 10.40 11.87 -7.24
CA ALA A 121 9.58 12.51 -6.21
C ALA A 121 9.69 11.84 -4.82
N LEU A 122 10.90 11.44 -4.44
CA LEU A 122 11.21 10.93 -3.10
C LEU A 122 10.76 11.95 -2.03
N VAL A 123 10.06 11.48 -0.99
CA VAL A 123 9.62 12.29 0.14
C VAL A 123 10.28 11.83 1.43
N THR A 124 10.42 12.74 2.41
CA THR A 124 10.94 12.34 3.73
C THR A 124 9.88 11.59 4.55
N PRO A 125 10.29 10.82 5.57
CA PRO A 125 9.36 10.18 6.50
C PRO A 125 8.39 11.16 7.18
N GLU A 126 8.86 12.37 7.51
CA GLU A 126 8.05 13.42 8.14
C GLU A 126 6.97 13.94 7.18
N GLN A 127 7.33 14.16 5.91
CA GLN A 127 6.37 14.55 4.87
C GLN A 127 5.32 13.47 4.64
N ALA A 128 5.74 12.21 4.63
CA ALA A 128 4.84 11.07 4.51
C ALA A 128 3.89 10.98 5.70
N ALA A 129 4.41 11.07 6.93
CA ALA A 129 3.61 11.05 8.15
C ALA A 129 2.57 12.18 8.17
N LEU A 130 3.00 13.41 7.83
CA LEU A 130 2.10 14.56 7.77
C LEU A 130 0.99 14.38 6.73
N ALA A 131 1.30 13.79 5.57
CA ALA A 131 0.30 13.50 4.54
C ALA A 131 -0.73 12.47 5.02
N ILE A 132 -0.28 11.46 5.77
CA ILE A 132 -1.14 10.43 6.35
C ILE A 132 -2.07 11.03 7.41
N VAL A 133 -1.52 11.76 8.39
CA VAL A 133 -2.33 12.37 9.46
C VAL A 133 -3.39 13.30 8.90
N ARG A 134 -3.03 14.21 7.98
CA ARG A 134 -3.98 15.09 7.30
C ARG A 134 -5.07 14.33 6.54
N GLY A 135 -4.74 13.18 5.98
CA GLY A 135 -5.71 12.34 5.29
C GLY A 135 -6.69 11.68 6.27
N TRP A 136 -6.22 11.21 7.41
CA TRP A 136 -7.07 10.68 8.47
C TRP A 136 -8.02 11.73 9.04
N GLU A 137 -7.52 12.95 9.31
CA GLU A 137 -8.32 14.08 9.78
C GLU A 137 -9.47 14.44 8.81
N ARG A 138 -9.24 14.24 7.51
CA ARG A 138 -10.24 14.49 6.46
C ARG A 138 -11.17 13.31 6.19
N GLY A 139 -11.01 12.19 6.90
CA GLY A 139 -11.78 10.96 6.69
C GLY A 139 -11.61 10.35 5.30
N GLN A 140 -10.46 10.56 4.65
CA GLN A 140 -10.20 10.04 3.30
C GLN A 140 -9.98 8.53 3.35
N PHE A 141 -10.61 7.80 2.42
CA PHE A 141 -10.36 6.36 2.27
C PHE A 141 -8.97 6.11 1.70
N GLU A 142 -8.63 6.70 0.55
CA GLU A 142 -7.32 6.49 -0.08
C GLU A 142 -6.40 7.70 0.04
N LEU A 143 -5.28 7.48 0.70
CA LEU A 143 -4.18 8.42 0.90
C LEU A 143 -3.01 8.01 0.02
N HIS A 144 -2.67 8.83 -0.97
CA HIS A 144 -1.50 8.58 -1.81
C HIS A 144 -0.67 9.84 -1.97
N PHE A 145 0.62 9.71 -1.94
CA PHE A 145 1.55 10.84 -2.02
C PHE A 145 2.92 10.41 -2.58
N PRO A 146 3.70 11.37 -3.13
CA PRO A 146 3.32 12.75 -3.44
C PRO A 146 2.36 12.80 -4.65
N LYS A 147 1.38 13.69 -4.60
CA LYS A 147 0.26 13.73 -5.58
C LYS A 147 0.71 13.87 -7.04
N ARG A 148 1.79 14.63 -7.30
CA ARG A 148 2.31 14.82 -8.66
C ARG A 148 2.74 13.50 -9.30
N PHE A 149 3.48 12.66 -8.56
CA PHE A 149 3.95 11.36 -9.02
C PHE A 149 2.81 10.32 -9.04
N THR A 150 2.13 10.17 -7.91
CA THR A 150 1.09 9.15 -7.75
C THR A 150 -0.15 9.43 -8.61
N GLY A 151 -0.43 10.70 -8.94
CA GLY A 151 -1.49 11.06 -9.89
C GLY A 151 -1.23 10.54 -11.31
N VAL A 152 0.02 10.63 -11.79
CA VAL A 152 0.42 10.05 -13.07
C VAL A 152 0.23 8.52 -13.05
N LEU A 153 0.67 7.86 -11.98
CA LEU A 153 0.50 6.40 -11.85
C LEU A 153 -0.98 5.99 -11.81
N LYS A 154 -1.85 6.79 -11.18
CA LYS A 154 -3.30 6.56 -11.20
C LYS A 154 -3.87 6.67 -12.61
N LEU A 155 -3.45 7.66 -13.37
CA LEU A 155 -3.86 7.78 -14.78
C LEU A 155 -3.37 6.57 -15.59
N MET A 156 -2.12 6.18 -15.43
CA MET A 156 -1.57 4.98 -16.08
C MET A 156 -2.32 3.70 -15.69
N ARG A 157 -2.85 3.61 -14.48
CA ARG A 157 -3.68 2.47 -14.03
C ARG A 157 -4.89 2.25 -14.92
N CYS A 158 -5.46 3.28 -15.51
CA CYS A 158 -6.64 3.21 -16.37
C CYS A 158 -6.32 2.80 -17.81
N LEU A 159 -5.05 2.76 -18.22
CA LEU A 159 -4.67 2.44 -19.59
C LEU A 159 -4.90 0.96 -19.92
N PRO A 160 -5.35 0.61 -21.13
CA PRO A 160 -5.29 -0.76 -21.65
C PRO A 160 -3.86 -1.30 -21.62
N TYR A 161 -3.69 -2.60 -21.44
CA TYR A 161 -2.38 -3.25 -21.34
C TYR A 161 -1.45 -2.96 -22.52
N ARG A 162 -2.00 -2.89 -23.74
CA ARG A 162 -1.26 -2.57 -24.97
C ARG A 162 -0.51 -1.23 -24.92
N TRP A 163 -0.98 -0.28 -24.09
CA TRP A 163 -0.34 1.02 -23.90
C TRP A 163 0.41 1.09 -22.58
N TYR A 164 -0.09 0.41 -21.56
CA TYR A 164 0.53 0.41 -20.23
C TYR A 164 1.94 -0.18 -20.27
N PHE A 165 2.11 -1.39 -20.83
CA PHE A 165 3.41 -2.08 -20.79
C PHE A 165 4.50 -1.34 -21.56
N PRO A 166 4.30 -0.87 -22.82
CA PRO A 166 5.31 -0.07 -23.49
C PRO A 166 5.67 1.22 -22.75
N LEU A 167 4.68 1.85 -22.12
CA LEU A 167 4.90 3.08 -21.36
C LEU A 167 5.75 2.82 -20.11
N VAL A 168 5.42 1.77 -19.34
CA VAL A 168 6.22 1.36 -18.17
C VAL A 168 7.65 1.04 -18.60
N HIS A 169 7.84 0.24 -19.64
CA HIS A 169 9.15 -0.11 -20.17
C HIS A 169 9.98 1.13 -20.53
N ARG A 170 9.35 2.10 -21.23
CA ARG A 170 9.98 3.36 -21.61
C ARG A 170 10.43 4.21 -20.41
N PHE A 171 9.60 4.27 -19.34
CA PHE A 171 9.88 5.11 -18.17
C PHE A 171 10.83 4.45 -17.16
N THR A 172 10.87 3.13 -17.11
CA THR A 172 11.73 2.41 -16.17
C THR A 172 13.08 2.00 -16.77
N GLY A 173 13.19 1.98 -18.09
CA GLY A 173 14.40 1.54 -18.80
C GLY A 173 14.66 0.04 -18.71
N LEU A 174 13.66 -0.75 -18.30
CA LEU A 174 13.74 -2.19 -18.04
C LEU A 174 12.87 -2.98 -19.02
#